data_64ff429e15e61886cfe8b7ac995e2d73
#
_entry.id   64ff429e15e61886cfe8b7ac995e2d73
#
_cell.length_a   1.000
_cell.length_b   1.000
_cell.length_c   1.000
_cell.angle_alpha   90.00
_cell.angle_beta   90.00
_cell.angle_gamma   90.00
#
_symmetry.space_group_name_H-M   'P 1'
#
loop_
_entity.id
_entity.type
_entity.pdbx_description
1 polymer ?
#
loop_
_entity_poly.entity_id
_entity_poly.type
_entity_poly.pdbx_seq_one_letter_code
_entity_poly.pdbx_strand_id
1 'polypeptide(L)'
;MKQLIHKEKTQTTCVLRLFGAPLWAVQQAAQQADIAARCRARGAEVLAALQAETPAGLEKARKALCSCFAAELYGEGETTLVHAAVQALETHRRLLVCCDADAGTLLEARLETVPGAEKVFDFGALSYA
;
A
#
# COMPACT_ATOMS: atom_id res chain seq x y z
N MET A 1 -5.01 21.80 -31.13
CA MET A 1 -5.65 20.49 -31.07
C MET A 1 -4.73 19.42 -30.63
N LYS A 2 -3.67 19.23 -31.35
CA LYS A 2 -2.72 18.19 -30.99
C LYS A 2 -2.11 18.38 -29.64
N GLN A 3 -1.96 19.60 -29.21
CA GLN A 3 -1.39 19.90 -27.92
C GLN A 3 -2.22 19.37 -26.79
N LEU A 4 -3.53 19.41 -26.93
CA LEU A 4 -4.40 18.89 -25.89
C LEU A 4 -4.22 17.40 -25.70
N ILE A 5 -4.08 16.70 -26.81
CA ILE A 5 -3.87 15.26 -26.76
C ILE A 5 -2.54 14.93 -26.10
N HIS A 6 -1.52 15.71 -26.44
CA HIS A 6 -0.22 15.50 -25.86
C HIS A 6 -0.21 15.68 -24.35
N LYS A 7 -0.89 16.71 -23.86
CA LYS A 7 -0.93 16.98 -22.43
C LYS A 7 -1.52 15.82 -21.64
N GLU A 8 -2.56 15.21 -22.18
CA GLU A 8 -3.20 14.11 -21.49
C GLU A 8 -2.34 12.87 -21.46
N LYS A 9 -1.47 12.73 -22.43
CA LYS A 9 -0.65 11.53 -22.55
C LYS A 9 0.68 11.62 -21.87
N THR A 10 1.10 12.81 -21.47
CA THR A 10 2.44 13.00 -20.94
C THR A 10 2.57 12.66 -19.47
N GLN A 11 1.45 12.41 -18.79
CA GLN A 11 1.51 12.15 -17.36
C GLN A 11 1.16 10.72 -17.05
N THR A 12 2.08 10.03 -16.41
CA THR A 12 1.84 8.70 -15.87
C THR A 12 1.97 8.76 -14.38
N THR A 13 1.19 7.94 -13.70
CA THR A 13 1.10 7.96 -12.24
C THR A 13 1.15 6.57 -11.68
N CYS A 14 1.66 6.47 -10.46
CA CYS A 14 1.52 5.26 -9.67
C CYS A 14 1.44 5.67 -8.20
N VAL A 15 0.85 4.80 -7.39
CA VAL A 15 0.70 5.05 -5.97
C VAL A 15 1.47 4.00 -5.21
N LEU A 16 2.37 4.45 -4.35
CA LEU A 16 3.07 3.58 -3.42
C LEU A 16 2.38 3.66 -2.07
N ARG A 17 2.24 2.52 -1.41
CA ARG A 17 1.58 2.44 -0.11
C ARG A 17 2.56 1.94 0.92
N LEU A 18 2.77 2.76 1.95
CA LEU A 18 3.76 2.50 2.98
C LEU A 18 3.09 2.45 4.35
N PHE A 19 3.68 1.68 5.25
CA PHE A 19 3.22 1.61 6.62
C PHE A 19 4.41 1.78 7.55
N GLY A 20 4.30 2.74 8.47
CA GLY A 20 5.33 2.98 9.45
C GLY A 20 6.37 4.01 9.06
N ALA A 21 6.35 4.51 7.82
CA ALA A 21 7.24 5.59 7.40
C ALA A 21 6.59 6.93 7.72
N PRO A 22 7.30 7.86 8.37
CA PRO A 22 6.73 9.18 8.64
C PRO A 22 6.49 9.95 7.33
N LEU A 23 5.41 10.72 7.29
CA LEU A 23 5.09 11.51 6.11
C LEU A 23 6.24 12.39 5.67
N TRP A 24 6.86 13.08 6.63
CA TRP A 24 7.96 14.00 6.31
C TRP A 24 9.13 13.27 5.65
N ALA A 25 9.40 12.05 6.08
CA ALA A 25 10.53 11.28 5.54
C ALA A 25 10.29 10.89 4.09
N VAL A 26 9.06 10.50 3.76
CA VAL A 26 8.71 10.14 2.39
C VAL A 26 8.75 11.37 1.50
N GLN A 27 8.22 12.50 1.98
CA GLN A 27 8.26 13.76 1.25
C GLN A 27 9.68 14.22 1.00
N GLN A 28 10.52 14.10 2.01
CA GLN A 28 11.92 14.52 1.90
C GLN A 28 12.68 13.64 0.90
N ALA A 29 12.46 12.34 0.96
CA ALA A 29 13.11 11.42 0.03
C ALA A 29 12.72 11.71 -1.42
N ALA A 30 11.44 11.99 -1.65
CA ALA A 30 10.97 12.34 -2.99
C ALA A 30 11.60 13.65 -3.46
N GLN A 31 11.67 14.62 -2.58
CA GLN A 31 12.25 15.93 -2.92
C GLN A 31 13.74 15.80 -3.24
N GLN A 32 14.46 15.03 -2.45
CA GLN A 32 15.91 14.86 -2.67
C GLN A 32 16.19 14.11 -3.97
N ALA A 33 15.29 13.23 -4.36
CA ALA A 33 15.45 12.48 -5.62
C ALA A 33 14.82 13.19 -6.81
N ASP A 34 14.29 14.39 -6.61
CA ASP A 34 13.64 15.17 -7.64
C ASP A 34 12.46 14.42 -8.27
N ILE A 35 11.66 13.81 -7.41
CA ILE A 35 10.48 13.05 -7.82
C ILE A 35 9.23 13.87 -7.53
N ALA A 36 8.38 14.02 -8.54
CA ALA A 36 7.09 14.65 -8.34
C ALA A 36 6.17 13.66 -7.63
N ALA A 37 5.83 13.98 -6.40
CA ALA A 37 5.02 13.08 -5.58
C ALA A 37 4.06 13.87 -4.71
N ARG A 38 2.85 13.36 -4.59
CA ARG A 38 1.88 13.84 -3.61
C ARG A 38 1.77 12.80 -2.53
N CYS A 39 2.15 13.17 -1.32
CA CYS A 39 2.16 12.25 -0.20
C CYS A 39 1.07 12.61 0.79
N ARG A 40 0.36 11.61 1.27
CA ARG A 40 -0.73 11.82 2.23
C ARG A 40 -0.64 10.76 3.31
N ALA A 41 -0.74 11.20 4.56
CA ALA A 41 -0.76 10.30 5.70
C ALA A 41 -2.20 9.93 6.06
N ARG A 42 -2.38 8.69 6.48
CA ARG A 42 -3.64 8.20 7.00
C ARG A 42 -3.31 7.25 8.13
N GLY A 43 -3.30 7.78 9.37
CA GLY A 43 -2.77 7.04 10.50
C GLY A 43 -1.30 6.74 10.29
N ALA A 44 -0.92 5.50 10.41
CA ALA A 44 0.46 5.06 10.20
C ALA A 44 0.76 4.76 8.73
N GLU A 45 -0.22 4.90 7.85
CA GLU A 45 -0.02 4.69 6.42
C GLU A 45 0.35 5.98 5.73
N VAL A 46 1.17 5.88 4.71
CA VAL A 46 1.46 6.98 3.80
C VAL A 46 1.21 6.50 2.37
N LEU A 47 0.44 7.28 1.64
CA LEU A 47 0.22 7.05 0.22
C LEU A 47 1.02 8.08 -0.55
N ALA A 48 1.90 7.62 -1.41
CA ALA A 48 2.74 8.48 -2.23
C ALA A 48 2.34 8.31 -3.69
N ALA A 49 1.66 9.31 -4.22
CA ALA A 49 1.25 9.31 -5.63
C ALA A 49 2.35 9.95 -6.45
N LEU A 50 3.06 9.13 -7.21
CA LEU A 50 4.17 9.57 -8.05
C LEU A 50 3.66 9.96 -9.43
N GLN A 51 4.27 10.97 -10.02
CA GLN A 51 3.94 11.42 -11.36
C GLN A 51 5.22 11.56 -12.18
N ALA A 52 5.15 11.20 -13.44
CA ALA A 52 6.24 11.39 -14.38
C ALA A 52 5.68 11.56 -15.77
N GLU A 53 6.48 12.16 -16.66
CA GLU A 53 6.05 12.41 -18.03
C GLU A 53 6.14 11.16 -18.90
N THR A 54 6.99 10.21 -18.51
CA THR A 54 7.17 8.99 -19.28
C THR A 54 7.08 7.78 -18.38
N PRO A 55 6.71 6.62 -18.93
CA PRO A 55 6.72 5.38 -18.13
C PRO A 55 8.10 5.04 -17.60
N ALA A 56 9.15 5.31 -18.37
CA ALA A 56 10.52 5.05 -17.92
C ALA A 56 10.89 5.93 -16.72
N GLY A 57 10.50 7.20 -16.77
CA GLY A 57 10.73 8.11 -15.66
C GLY A 57 9.96 7.71 -14.41
N LEU A 58 8.73 7.25 -14.62
CA LEU A 58 7.91 6.78 -13.49
C LEU A 58 8.53 5.54 -12.84
N GLU A 59 9.01 4.61 -13.63
CA GLU A 59 9.63 3.40 -13.10
C GLU A 59 10.91 3.74 -12.32
N LYS A 60 11.67 4.69 -12.83
CA LYS A 60 12.88 5.13 -12.14
C LYS A 60 12.54 5.74 -10.78
N ALA A 61 11.50 6.58 -10.75
CA ALA A 61 11.05 7.21 -9.51
C ALA A 61 10.55 6.16 -8.53
N ARG A 62 9.77 5.21 -9.01
CA ARG A 62 9.23 4.13 -8.20
C ARG A 62 10.35 3.33 -7.55
N LYS A 63 11.34 2.94 -8.34
CA LYS A 63 12.47 2.16 -7.82
C LYS A 63 13.26 2.92 -6.78
N ALA A 64 13.45 4.21 -6.99
CA ALA A 64 14.20 5.02 -6.04
C ALA A 64 13.52 5.05 -4.68
N LEU A 65 12.21 5.29 -4.65
CA LEU A 65 11.49 5.32 -3.39
C LEU A 65 11.34 3.93 -2.77
N CYS A 66 11.15 2.91 -3.58
CA CYS A 66 11.07 1.55 -3.07
C CYS A 66 12.37 1.13 -2.40
N SER A 67 13.51 1.58 -2.93
CA SER A 67 14.79 1.30 -2.30
C SER A 67 14.93 1.98 -0.95
N CYS A 68 14.45 3.22 -0.85
CA CYS A 68 14.54 3.98 0.40
C CYS A 68 13.65 3.40 1.49
N PHE A 69 12.51 2.84 1.12
CA PHE A 69 11.51 2.40 2.08
C PHE A 69 11.11 0.95 1.88
N ALA A 70 12.09 0.10 1.60
CA ALA A 70 11.82 -1.31 1.31
C ALA A 70 11.08 -2.02 2.44
N ALA A 71 11.38 -1.67 3.69
CA ALA A 71 10.73 -2.30 4.84
C ALA A 71 9.31 -1.81 5.07
N GLU A 72 9.03 -0.58 4.66
CA GLU A 72 7.74 0.05 4.91
C GLU A 72 6.75 -0.12 3.76
N LEU A 73 7.25 -0.39 2.57
CA LEU A 73 6.39 -0.55 1.39
C LEU A 73 5.60 -1.85 1.49
N TYR A 74 4.28 -1.74 1.48
CA TYR A 74 3.45 -2.94 1.56
C TYR A 74 2.62 -3.19 0.31
N GLY A 75 2.51 -2.23 -0.58
CA GLY A 75 1.72 -2.41 -1.78
C GLY A 75 1.76 -1.21 -2.69
N GLU A 76 1.08 -1.36 -3.82
CA GLU A 76 0.97 -0.32 -4.83
C GLU A 76 -0.45 -0.25 -5.33
N GLY A 77 -0.82 0.91 -5.88
CA GLY A 77 -2.13 1.09 -6.47
C GLY A 77 -3.23 1.04 -5.44
N GLU A 78 -4.18 0.16 -5.65
CA GLU A 78 -5.36 0.04 -4.80
C GLU A 78 -5.25 -1.06 -3.75
N THR A 79 -4.09 -1.65 -3.63
CA THR A 79 -3.87 -2.71 -2.64
C THR A 79 -3.99 -2.14 -1.24
N THR A 80 -5.03 -2.53 -0.51
CA THR A 80 -5.21 -2.07 0.86
C THR A 80 -4.28 -2.81 1.80
N LEU A 81 -4.10 -2.25 3.00
CA LEU A 81 -3.25 -2.89 4.00
C LEU A 81 -3.78 -4.27 4.39
N VAL A 82 -5.09 -4.40 4.55
CA VAL A 82 -5.67 -5.70 4.92
C VAL A 82 -5.49 -6.72 3.80
N HIS A 83 -5.60 -6.29 2.55
CA HIS A 83 -5.37 -7.17 1.42
C HIS A 83 -3.92 -7.64 1.39
N ALA A 84 -2.98 -6.73 1.59
CA ALA A 84 -1.57 -7.07 1.63
C ALA A 84 -1.26 -8.03 2.78
N ALA A 85 -1.89 -7.84 3.93
CA ALA A 85 -1.71 -8.73 5.07
C ALA A 85 -2.20 -10.14 4.77
N VAL A 86 -3.37 -10.26 4.14
CA VAL A 86 -3.88 -11.58 3.76
C VAL A 86 -2.93 -12.27 2.78
N GLN A 87 -2.44 -11.52 1.80
CA GLN A 87 -1.50 -12.08 0.83
C GLN A 87 -0.20 -12.53 1.48
N ALA A 88 0.29 -11.75 2.44
CA ALA A 88 1.51 -12.11 3.15
C ALA A 88 1.32 -13.39 3.96
N LEU A 89 0.19 -13.52 4.64
CA LEU A 89 -0.11 -14.73 5.39
C LEU A 89 -0.20 -15.94 4.47
N GLU A 90 -0.85 -15.77 3.34
CA GLU A 90 -0.99 -16.86 2.38
C GLU A 90 0.36 -17.27 1.80
N THR A 91 1.17 -16.28 1.41
CA THR A 91 2.49 -16.53 0.84
C THR A 91 3.39 -17.27 1.83
N HIS A 92 3.32 -16.91 3.11
CA HIS A 92 4.14 -17.54 4.13
C HIS A 92 3.48 -18.75 4.78
N ARG A 93 2.31 -19.13 4.29
CA ARG A 93 1.55 -20.29 4.79
C ARG A 93 1.31 -20.18 6.29
N ARG A 94 0.81 -19.02 6.72
CA ARG A 94 0.51 -18.75 8.11
C ARG A 94 -0.99 -18.61 8.31
N LEU A 95 -1.47 -19.07 9.45
CA LEU A 95 -2.85 -18.92 9.84
C LEU A 95 -2.91 -17.91 10.99
N LEU A 96 -3.77 -16.91 10.85
CA LEU A 96 -3.98 -15.92 11.88
C LEU A 96 -5.17 -16.32 12.73
N VAL A 97 -4.99 -16.30 14.04
CA VAL A 97 -6.05 -16.58 15.00
C VAL A 97 -6.09 -15.44 15.99
N CYS A 98 -7.28 -14.99 16.33
CA CYS A 98 -7.47 -13.93 17.32
C CYS A 98 -8.35 -14.46 18.43
N CYS A 99 -7.87 -14.29 19.68
CA CYS A 99 -8.59 -14.76 20.87
C CYS A 99 -9.29 -13.63 21.63
N ASP A 100 -9.05 -12.39 21.25
CA ASP A 100 -9.70 -11.24 21.88
C ASP A 100 -10.99 -10.93 21.13
N ALA A 101 -12.13 -11.11 21.80
CA ALA A 101 -13.43 -10.96 21.15
C ALA A 101 -13.64 -9.54 20.60
N ASP A 102 -13.21 -8.52 21.32
CA ASP A 102 -13.41 -7.14 20.87
C ASP A 102 -12.53 -6.80 19.68
N ALA A 103 -11.22 -7.00 19.82
CA ALA A 103 -10.28 -6.73 18.73
C ALA A 103 -10.51 -7.68 17.56
N GLY A 104 -10.83 -8.94 17.87
CA GLY A 104 -11.06 -9.94 16.85
C GLY A 104 -12.28 -9.65 15.99
N THR A 105 -13.33 -9.09 16.59
CA THR A 105 -14.54 -8.75 15.82
C THR A 105 -14.22 -7.65 14.80
N LEU A 106 -13.44 -6.65 15.18
CA LEU A 106 -13.04 -5.60 14.27
C LEU A 106 -12.14 -6.13 13.17
N LEU A 107 -11.21 -7.02 13.55
CA LEU A 107 -10.30 -7.63 12.59
C LEU A 107 -11.05 -8.51 11.61
N GLU A 108 -11.99 -9.30 12.11
CA GLU A 108 -12.83 -10.16 11.28
C GLU A 108 -13.58 -9.36 10.23
N ALA A 109 -14.19 -8.24 10.66
CA ALA A 109 -14.95 -7.40 9.75
C ALA A 109 -14.07 -6.85 8.62
N ARG A 110 -12.82 -6.52 8.94
CA ARG A 110 -11.88 -6.04 7.92
C ARG A 110 -11.43 -7.15 7.00
N LEU A 111 -11.17 -8.33 7.55
CA LEU A 111 -10.68 -9.45 6.76
C LEU A 111 -11.76 -10.04 5.85
N GLU A 112 -13.02 -9.97 6.25
CA GLU A 112 -14.12 -10.47 5.43
C GLU A 112 -14.21 -9.77 4.08
N THR A 113 -13.67 -8.56 3.97
CA THR A 113 -13.70 -7.83 2.71
C THR A 113 -12.69 -8.35 1.69
N VAL A 114 -11.79 -9.23 2.11
CA VAL A 114 -10.73 -9.74 1.23
C VAL A 114 -11.06 -11.16 0.78
N PRO A 115 -11.20 -11.40 -0.53
CA PRO A 115 -11.44 -12.75 -1.02
C PRO A 115 -10.31 -13.69 -0.62
N GLY A 116 -10.66 -14.87 -0.13
CA GLY A 116 -9.67 -15.86 0.27
C GLY A 116 -9.17 -15.72 1.70
N ALA A 117 -9.68 -14.75 2.45
CA ALA A 117 -9.24 -14.55 3.82
C ALA A 117 -9.50 -15.76 4.72
N GLU A 118 -10.50 -16.58 4.40
CA GLU A 118 -10.80 -17.78 5.17
C GLU A 118 -9.68 -18.80 5.14
N LYS A 119 -8.77 -18.68 4.19
CA LYS A 119 -7.61 -19.57 4.11
C LYS A 119 -6.52 -19.18 5.11
N VAL A 120 -6.52 -17.95 5.59
CA VAL A 120 -5.46 -17.44 6.45
C VAL A 120 -5.96 -16.91 7.78
N PHE A 121 -7.27 -16.83 7.98
CA PHE A 121 -7.84 -16.40 9.25
C PHE A 121 -8.90 -17.40 9.70
N ASP A 122 -8.79 -17.85 10.95
CA ASP A 122 -9.74 -18.78 11.50
C ASP A 122 -10.91 -18.01 12.12
N PHE A 123 -11.96 -17.84 11.30
CA PHE A 123 -13.15 -17.12 11.75
C PHE A 123 -13.91 -17.86 12.83
N GLY A 124 -13.72 -19.18 12.94
CA GLY A 124 -14.39 -19.96 13.97
C GLY A 124 -13.81 -19.81 15.35
N ALA A 125 -12.57 -19.34 15.47
CA ALA A 125 -11.90 -19.23 16.75
C ALA A 125 -12.60 -18.25 17.68
N LEU A 126 -13.21 -17.21 17.13
CA LEU A 126 -13.89 -16.19 17.94
C LEU A 126 -15.13 -16.72 18.66
N SER A 127 -15.73 -17.80 18.18
CA SER A 127 -16.92 -18.33 18.79
C SER A 127 -16.63 -19.00 20.14
N TYR A 128 -15.36 -19.18 20.47
CA TYR A 128 -14.94 -19.76 21.76
C TYR A 128 -14.39 -18.72 22.71
N ALA A 129 -14.28 -17.51 22.26
CA ALA A 129 -13.79 -16.40 23.08
C ALA A 129 -14.91 -15.72 23.91
#